data_481b3f77d4654bc08b09d9f6a434d48d
#
_entry.id   481b3f77d4654bc08b09d9f6a434d48d
#
_cell.length_a   1.000
_cell.length_b   1.000
_cell.length_c   1.000
_cell.angle_alpha   90.00
_cell.angle_beta   90.00
_cell.angle_gamma   90.00
#
_symmetry.space_group_name_H-M   'P 1'
#
loop_
_entity.id
_entity.type
_entity.pdbx_description
1 polymer ?
#
loop_
_entity_poly.entity_id
_entity_poly.type
_entity_poly.pdbx_seq_one_letter_code
_entity_poly.pdbx_strand_id
1 'polypeptide(L)'
;MLCSALAIPHTALADDALPTDGLLMDITFDETGTSSGSFNATVGGTVMEHGSVSYVNNYDGSSKALSISTDAAGNYLELPKGLLNGKDAATFSFWIKPSSRWAFMTTPVSDKQNFNYEKYLGMLASSSGYTVERYNNSGTRLSSVNANASGDWQYVTAVFTADGTKVYVNGKLLASDTAAVDIKSQFTADASTWIGHGNWYDDKTGKFEGFSGMIDDFKVYGRALNETEINQLAAKAIQREQEETVKEKNCLDINTQFYTNYSVTESGNNVTVSVPSPSEDKYEIIAASYSNGVLTNAAKKSKSDVTSDKTVTFENIKKNENDTVKVFVWNSIDGLQPLSDNKAFQIRTGDKVKVKTSVTNYTPSEQSVSLQIVPFDKDGKQSDAVQTLDSVTLGIMDSYDFTDYVTGDS
;
A
#
# COMPACT_ATOMS: atom_id res chain seq x y z
N MET A 1 7.13 -7.15 -12.48
CA MET A 1 6.52 -6.74 -11.22
C MET A 1 5.05 -6.56 -11.51
N LEU A 2 4.21 -7.56 -11.20
CA LEU A 2 2.76 -7.43 -11.39
C LEU A 2 2.26 -6.52 -10.26
N CYS A 3 1.90 -5.30 -10.59
CA CYS A 3 1.08 -4.47 -9.74
C CYS A 3 -0.36 -4.94 -9.92
N SER A 4 -0.85 -5.83 -9.05
CA SER A 4 -2.27 -6.05 -8.92
C SER A 4 -2.84 -4.83 -8.21
N ALA A 5 -3.30 -3.85 -8.97
CA ALA A 5 -4.18 -2.83 -8.44
C ALA A 5 -5.46 -3.56 -8.02
N LEU A 6 -5.68 -3.72 -6.71
CA LEU A 6 -7.01 -3.87 -6.20
C LEU A 6 -7.73 -2.57 -6.58
N ALA A 7 -8.59 -2.61 -7.57
CA ALA A 7 -9.56 -1.56 -7.78
C ALA A 7 -10.47 -1.58 -6.53
N ILE A 8 -10.23 -0.68 -5.60
CA ILE A 8 -11.23 -0.35 -4.60
C ILE A 8 -12.29 0.41 -5.39
N PRO A 9 -13.51 -0.14 -5.53
CA PRO A 9 -14.55 0.61 -6.21
C PRO A 9 -14.69 1.95 -5.49
N HIS A 10 -14.57 3.03 -6.22
CA HIS A 10 -14.90 4.36 -5.74
C HIS A 10 -16.43 4.47 -5.65
N THR A 11 -17.04 3.62 -4.84
CA THR A 11 -18.25 4.02 -4.16
C THR A 11 -17.79 5.13 -3.25
N ALA A 12 -18.31 6.35 -3.44
CA ALA A 12 -18.25 7.36 -2.40
C ALA A 12 -18.39 6.61 -1.09
N LEU A 13 -17.31 6.59 -0.28
CA LEU A 13 -17.39 5.96 1.02
C LEU A 13 -18.59 6.65 1.64
N ALA A 14 -19.72 5.92 1.66
CA ALA A 14 -20.91 6.42 2.30
C ALA A 14 -20.43 6.94 3.64
N ASP A 15 -21.06 7.96 4.14
CA ASP A 15 -20.83 8.52 5.48
C ASP A 15 -21.16 7.40 6.50
N ASP A 16 -20.47 6.28 6.36
CA ASP A 16 -20.56 5.12 7.23
C ASP A 16 -20.01 5.57 8.57
N ALA A 17 -20.87 5.57 9.56
CA ALA A 17 -20.52 5.97 10.91
C ALA A 17 -19.21 5.28 11.31
N LEU A 18 -18.24 6.06 11.79
CA LEU A 18 -16.98 5.51 12.30
C LEU A 18 -17.24 4.40 13.32
N PRO A 19 -16.41 3.36 13.38
CA PRO A 19 -16.61 2.25 14.32
C PRO A 19 -16.63 2.78 15.76
N THR A 20 -17.71 2.53 16.48
CA THR A 20 -17.89 2.94 17.88
C THR A 20 -17.81 1.76 18.85
N ASP A 21 -18.01 0.54 18.37
CA ASP A 21 -17.89 -0.64 19.21
C ASP A 21 -16.47 -0.80 19.75
N GLY A 22 -16.35 -0.97 21.08
CA GLY A 22 -15.06 -1.11 21.76
C GLY A 22 -14.24 0.17 21.83
N LEU A 23 -14.75 1.33 21.41
CA LEU A 23 -14.06 2.62 21.52
C LEU A 23 -13.91 3.00 22.99
N LEU A 24 -12.66 3.19 23.43
CA LEU A 24 -12.29 3.55 24.81
C LEU A 24 -11.90 5.00 24.93
N MET A 25 -11.33 5.58 23.89
CA MET A 25 -10.86 6.97 23.85
C MET A 25 -11.05 7.54 22.45
N ASP A 26 -11.53 8.78 22.40
CA ASP A 26 -11.62 9.59 21.18
C ASP A 26 -11.24 11.03 21.51
N ILE A 27 -10.12 11.50 20.94
CA ILE A 27 -9.59 12.85 21.13
C ILE A 27 -9.45 13.49 19.77
N THR A 28 -10.26 14.50 19.50
CA THR A 28 -10.21 15.29 18.25
C THR A 28 -9.27 16.49 18.36
N PHE A 29 -8.82 16.83 19.58
CA PHE A 29 -8.04 18.03 19.93
C PHE A 29 -8.75 19.36 19.66
N ASP A 30 -9.98 19.34 19.15
CA ASP A 30 -10.84 20.51 19.01
C ASP A 30 -11.45 20.97 20.35
N GLU A 31 -11.50 20.05 21.30
CA GLU A 31 -11.98 20.29 22.67
C GLU A 31 -11.03 21.19 23.48
N THR A 32 -9.85 21.45 22.95
CA THR A 32 -8.77 22.16 23.61
C THR A 32 -8.91 23.67 23.51
N GLY A 33 -8.56 24.39 24.52
CA GLY A 33 -8.59 25.87 24.45
C GLY A 33 -8.94 26.57 25.73
N THR A 34 -9.05 25.85 26.83
CA THR A 34 -9.14 26.46 28.15
C THR A 34 -7.88 26.10 28.93
N SER A 35 -7.17 27.08 29.36
CA SER A 35 -5.87 27.12 30.05
C SER A 35 -5.80 26.39 31.42
N SER A 36 -6.42 25.23 31.55
CA SER A 36 -6.55 24.58 32.87
C SER A 36 -5.67 23.34 33.09
N GLY A 37 -4.80 22.99 32.12
CA GLY A 37 -3.94 21.81 32.23
C GLY A 37 -4.68 20.47 32.05
N SER A 38 -5.93 20.51 31.61
CA SER A 38 -6.73 19.32 31.26
C SER A 38 -7.92 19.67 30.38
N PHE A 39 -8.43 18.68 29.64
CA PHE A 39 -9.66 18.77 28.87
C PHE A 39 -10.39 17.42 28.86
N ASN A 40 -11.66 17.42 28.49
CA ASN A 40 -12.41 16.18 28.33
C ASN A 40 -12.33 15.73 26.86
N ALA A 41 -11.93 14.49 26.63
CA ALA A 41 -12.04 13.83 25.33
C ALA A 41 -13.51 13.67 24.93
N THR A 42 -13.77 13.56 23.65
CA THR A 42 -15.12 13.24 23.10
C THR A 42 -15.64 11.93 23.69
N VAL A 43 -14.77 10.93 23.84
CA VAL A 43 -15.03 9.67 24.53
C VAL A 43 -13.85 9.35 25.43
N GLY A 44 -14.07 8.82 26.63
CA GLY A 44 -13.03 8.24 27.48
C GLY A 44 -12.64 9.07 28.71
N GLY A 45 -13.13 10.29 28.85
CA GLY A 45 -12.96 11.09 30.09
C GLY A 45 -11.88 12.17 30.00
N THR A 46 -11.35 12.57 31.15
CA THR A 46 -10.43 13.71 31.24
C THR A 46 -9.01 13.33 30.87
N VAL A 47 -8.42 14.12 29.97
CA VAL A 47 -7.02 14.06 29.55
C VAL A 47 -6.25 15.14 30.28
N MET A 48 -5.12 14.79 30.91
CA MET A 48 -4.25 15.71 31.62
C MET A 48 -3.12 16.20 30.69
N GLU A 49 -2.89 17.50 30.70
CA GLU A 49 -1.78 18.13 29.98
C GLU A 49 -0.58 18.33 30.92
N HIS A 50 0.59 17.90 30.45
CA HIS A 50 1.85 18.08 31.17
C HIS A 50 2.80 18.99 30.37
N GLY A 51 3.45 19.92 31.07
CA GLY A 51 4.42 20.83 30.45
C GLY A 51 3.78 21.84 29.49
N SER A 52 4.43 22.07 28.36
CA SER A 52 4.01 23.05 27.36
C SER A 52 3.64 22.30 26.06
N VAL A 53 2.38 21.97 25.94
CA VAL A 53 1.79 21.48 24.68
C VAL A 53 1.09 22.63 23.96
N SER A 54 0.90 22.52 22.66
CA SER A 54 0.19 23.52 21.87
C SER A 54 -0.75 22.86 20.87
N TYR A 55 -1.72 23.62 20.38
CA TYR A 55 -2.72 23.16 19.42
C TYR A 55 -2.67 24.03 18.18
N VAL A 56 -2.36 23.42 17.06
CA VAL A 56 -2.18 24.07 15.76
C VAL A 56 -3.21 23.58 14.79
N ASN A 57 -3.30 24.19 13.60
CA ASN A 57 -4.17 23.65 12.56
C ASN A 57 -3.69 22.25 12.13
N ASN A 58 -4.64 21.34 11.93
CA ASN A 58 -4.39 19.97 11.48
C ASN A 58 -3.92 19.92 10.01
N TYR A 59 -3.92 18.71 9.43
CA TYR A 59 -3.42 18.45 8.07
C TYR A 59 -4.17 19.17 6.94
N ASP A 60 -5.43 19.54 7.13
CA ASP A 60 -6.27 20.26 6.14
C ASP A 60 -6.70 21.67 6.60
N GLY A 61 -6.33 22.04 7.82
CA GLY A 61 -6.66 23.34 8.42
C GLY A 61 -8.10 23.46 8.92
N SER A 62 -8.89 22.39 8.90
CA SER A 62 -10.30 22.39 9.31
C SER A 62 -10.51 22.30 10.81
N SER A 63 -9.55 21.77 11.54
CA SER A 63 -9.60 21.51 12.98
C SER A 63 -8.22 21.71 13.65
N LYS A 64 -8.08 21.28 14.90
CA LYS A 64 -6.83 21.40 15.67
C LYS A 64 -6.15 20.05 15.81
N ALA A 65 -4.83 20.09 15.90
CA ALA A 65 -3.96 18.97 16.20
C ALA A 65 -3.07 19.31 17.40
N LEU A 66 -2.76 18.32 18.21
CA LEU A 66 -1.72 18.41 19.23
C LEU A 66 -0.37 18.66 18.57
N SER A 67 0.37 19.65 19.06
CA SER A 67 1.76 19.92 18.65
C SER A 67 2.68 19.90 19.84
N ILE A 68 3.71 19.07 19.78
CA ILE A 68 4.80 19.00 20.74
C ILE A 68 6.07 19.39 20.00
N SER A 69 6.67 20.51 20.39
CA SER A 69 7.80 21.12 19.66
C SER A 69 9.17 20.67 20.14
N THR A 70 9.24 19.97 21.28
CA THR A 70 10.50 19.50 21.84
C THR A 70 10.36 18.05 22.28
N ASP A 71 11.41 17.27 22.11
CA ASP A 71 11.54 15.92 22.63
C ASP A 71 11.86 15.87 24.13
N ALA A 72 11.71 17.00 24.85
CA ALA A 72 11.80 17.02 26.28
C ALA A 72 10.59 16.30 26.89
N ALA A 73 10.85 15.29 27.71
CA ALA A 73 9.86 14.40 28.29
C ALA A 73 8.84 15.04 29.25
N GLY A 74 8.90 16.36 29.42
CA GLY A 74 7.93 17.10 30.22
C GLY A 74 6.68 17.55 29.50
N ASN A 75 6.61 17.40 28.16
CA ASN A 75 5.51 17.86 27.32
C ASN A 75 4.77 16.65 26.76
N TYR A 76 3.63 16.33 27.34
CA TYR A 76 2.85 15.15 26.95
C TYR A 76 1.41 15.22 27.42
N LEU A 77 0.58 14.31 26.97
CA LEU A 77 -0.76 14.09 27.50
C LEU A 77 -0.82 12.76 28.25
N GLU A 78 -1.51 12.77 29.40
CA GLU A 78 -1.83 11.58 30.17
C GLU A 78 -3.31 11.25 30.02
N LEU A 79 -3.60 10.06 29.54
CA LEU A 79 -4.95 9.54 29.40
C LEU A 79 -5.41 8.93 30.72
N PRO A 80 -6.72 8.69 30.93
CA PRO A 80 -7.23 8.02 32.12
C PRO A 80 -6.53 6.68 32.36
N LYS A 81 -6.18 6.42 33.61
CA LYS A 81 -5.52 5.16 34.01
C LYS A 81 -6.38 3.95 33.71
N GLY A 82 -5.71 2.83 33.46
CA GLY A 82 -6.38 1.56 33.23
C GLY A 82 -7.13 1.47 31.90
N LEU A 83 -6.78 2.28 30.91
CA LEU A 83 -7.47 2.33 29.62
C LEU A 83 -7.64 0.94 28.98
N LEU A 84 -6.63 0.08 29.09
CA LEU A 84 -6.66 -1.29 28.54
C LEU A 84 -6.99 -2.38 29.58
N ASN A 85 -7.42 -1.99 30.79
CA ASN A 85 -7.74 -2.96 31.84
C ASN A 85 -8.83 -3.94 31.39
N GLY A 86 -8.56 -5.24 31.52
CA GLY A 86 -9.48 -6.30 31.16
C GLY A 86 -9.67 -6.54 29.65
N LYS A 87 -8.86 -5.90 28.80
CA LYS A 87 -8.94 -6.06 27.33
C LYS A 87 -7.99 -7.15 26.84
N ASP A 88 -8.44 -7.93 25.86
CA ASP A 88 -7.64 -9.01 25.25
C ASP A 88 -6.88 -8.51 24.01
N ALA A 89 -7.30 -7.39 23.43
CA ALA A 89 -6.67 -6.74 22.28
C ALA A 89 -6.80 -5.22 22.37
N ALA A 90 -5.99 -4.49 21.60
CA ALA A 90 -6.09 -3.04 21.48
C ALA A 90 -5.79 -2.56 20.07
N THR A 91 -6.42 -1.46 19.68
CA THR A 91 -6.08 -0.72 18.47
C THR A 91 -5.89 0.75 18.82
N PHE A 92 -4.78 1.31 18.36
CA PHE A 92 -4.48 2.75 18.42
C PHE A 92 -4.49 3.30 17.01
N SER A 93 -5.22 4.37 16.77
CA SER A 93 -5.41 4.93 15.43
C SER A 93 -5.44 6.45 15.49
N PHE A 94 -4.64 7.12 14.66
CA PHE A 94 -4.47 8.58 14.71
C PHE A 94 -3.78 9.12 13.47
N TRP A 95 -3.98 10.41 13.20
CA TRP A 95 -3.12 11.17 12.32
C TRP A 95 -1.82 11.55 13.01
N ILE A 96 -0.72 11.48 12.28
CA ILE A 96 0.59 11.87 12.77
C ILE A 96 1.43 12.55 11.69
N LYS A 97 2.12 13.63 12.09
CA LYS A 97 3.24 14.19 11.34
C LYS A 97 4.47 14.09 12.25
N PRO A 98 5.27 13.04 12.10
CA PRO A 98 6.33 12.74 13.06
C PRO A 98 7.58 13.56 12.80
N SER A 99 8.31 13.86 13.90
CA SER A 99 9.68 14.33 13.84
C SER A 99 10.61 13.41 14.63
N SER A 100 10.24 13.05 15.88
CA SER A 100 11.02 12.08 16.66
C SER A 100 10.22 11.45 17.80
N ARG A 101 10.56 10.22 18.11
CA ARG A 101 10.36 9.38 19.28
C ARG A 101 8.92 8.97 19.63
N TRP A 102 8.52 8.98 20.92
CA TRP A 102 7.34 8.26 21.41
C TRP A 102 6.03 8.96 21.06
N ALA A 103 5.34 8.52 20.03
CA ALA A 103 4.02 9.01 19.69
C ALA A 103 3.00 8.64 20.79
N PHE A 104 3.05 7.40 21.26
CA PHE A 104 2.30 6.96 22.44
C PHE A 104 3.00 5.81 23.15
N MET A 105 2.66 5.62 24.44
CA MET A 105 3.05 4.44 25.21
C MET A 105 1.99 4.10 26.25
N THR A 106 1.73 2.80 26.41
CA THR A 106 0.97 2.24 27.53
C THR A 106 1.91 1.38 28.38
N THR A 107 1.95 1.64 29.68
CA THR A 107 2.83 0.96 30.63
C THR A 107 2.17 0.79 31.98
N PRO A 108 2.36 -0.34 32.69
CA PRO A 108 1.90 -0.50 34.08
C PRO A 108 2.78 0.28 35.09
N VAL A 109 3.90 0.78 34.66
CA VAL A 109 4.86 1.50 35.53
C VAL A 109 4.49 2.97 35.54
N SER A 110 4.12 3.51 36.71
CA SER A 110 4.07 4.95 36.92
C SER A 110 5.49 5.54 36.72
N ASP A 111 5.59 6.77 36.29
CA ASP A 111 6.72 7.64 35.97
C ASP A 111 8.01 7.56 36.82
N LYS A 112 8.20 6.50 37.57
CA LYS A 112 9.38 6.34 38.44
C LYS A 112 10.43 5.46 37.78
N GLN A 113 11.48 6.14 37.29
CA GLN A 113 12.89 5.75 37.28
C GLN A 113 13.21 4.27 37.60
N ASN A 114 12.65 3.32 36.92
CA ASN A 114 13.16 1.98 36.95
C ASN A 114 13.47 1.58 35.51
N PHE A 115 14.73 1.60 35.22
CA PHE A 115 15.39 1.23 33.96
C PHE A 115 15.14 -0.20 33.50
N ASN A 116 14.29 -0.92 34.15
CA ASN A 116 13.90 -2.23 33.69
C ASN A 116 12.84 -2.05 32.65
N TYR A 117 13.16 -2.28 31.42
CA TYR A 117 12.34 -2.42 30.22
C TYR A 117 11.06 -3.24 30.50
N GLU A 118 10.26 -2.77 31.44
CA GLU A 118 9.19 -3.53 32.02
C GLU A 118 7.90 -3.21 31.30
N LYS A 119 7.31 -4.24 30.75
CA LYS A 119 5.94 -4.26 30.22
C LYS A 119 5.47 -2.93 29.63
N TYR A 120 5.64 -2.73 28.36
CA TYR A 120 4.93 -1.67 27.66
C TYR A 120 4.54 -2.12 26.25
N LEU A 121 3.60 -1.41 25.68
CA LEU A 121 3.41 -1.32 24.24
C LEU A 121 3.45 0.17 23.86
N GLY A 122 3.99 0.46 22.68
CA GLY A 122 4.10 1.85 22.25
C GLY A 122 4.59 1.97 20.82
N MET A 123 4.57 3.20 20.33
CA MET A 123 5.04 3.54 19.00
C MET A 123 6.08 4.64 19.07
N LEU A 124 7.28 4.32 18.56
CA LEU A 124 8.25 5.35 18.19
C LEU A 124 7.97 5.80 16.75
N ALA A 125 7.99 7.09 16.55
CA ALA A 125 7.81 7.69 15.25
C ALA A 125 9.00 8.56 14.90
N SER A 126 9.35 8.60 13.61
CA SER A 126 10.35 9.50 13.05
C SER A 126 9.92 9.93 11.66
N SER A 127 10.60 10.90 11.08
CA SER A 127 10.35 11.33 9.70
C SER A 127 10.56 10.23 8.65
N SER A 128 11.18 9.11 9.02
CA SER A 128 11.51 8.00 8.11
C SER A 128 10.84 6.67 8.46
N GLY A 129 10.21 6.56 9.63
CA GLY A 129 9.60 5.27 9.99
C GLY A 129 8.84 5.26 11.30
N TYR A 130 8.00 4.25 11.43
CA TYR A 130 7.26 3.91 12.64
C TYR A 130 7.78 2.57 13.18
N THR A 131 8.12 2.55 14.46
CA THR A 131 8.51 1.32 15.15
C THR A 131 7.52 1.07 16.28
N VAL A 132 6.74 0.00 16.16
CA VAL A 132 5.82 -0.43 17.21
C VAL A 132 6.51 -1.49 18.05
N GLU A 133 6.59 -1.26 19.34
CA GLU A 133 7.33 -2.11 20.26
C GLU A 133 6.48 -2.63 21.39
N ARG A 134 6.87 -3.81 21.89
CA ARG A 134 6.32 -4.45 23.08
C ARG A 134 7.43 -5.05 23.91
N TYR A 135 7.32 -4.88 25.21
CA TYR A 135 8.23 -5.48 26.18
C TYR A 135 7.48 -6.24 27.25
N ASN A 136 8.07 -7.34 27.73
CA ASN A 136 7.59 -8.12 28.86
C ASN A 136 8.23 -7.68 30.17
N ASN A 137 7.80 -8.30 31.29
CA ASN A 137 8.29 -8.02 32.65
C ASN A 137 9.78 -8.21 32.87
N SER A 138 10.48 -8.88 31.97
CA SER A 138 11.90 -9.24 32.12
C SER A 138 12.80 -8.35 31.28
N GLY A 139 12.30 -7.22 30.78
CA GLY A 139 13.06 -6.35 29.88
C GLY A 139 13.37 -6.97 28.53
N THR A 140 12.59 -7.99 28.12
CA THR A 140 12.78 -8.62 26.84
C THR A 140 11.82 -8.01 25.82
N ARG A 141 12.38 -7.46 24.72
CA ARG A 141 11.59 -7.04 23.58
C ARG A 141 10.90 -8.27 22.99
N LEU A 142 9.58 -8.28 23.01
CA LEU A 142 8.79 -9.35 22.42
C LEU A 142 8.62 -9.15 20.92
N SER A 143 8.51 -7.89 20.49
CA SER A 143 8.31 -7.55 19.10
C SER A 143 8.80 -6.14 18.80
N SER A 144 9.23 -5.94 17.55
CA SER A 144 9.50 -4.64 16.97
C SER A 144 9.06 -4.71 15.50
N VAL A 145 7.97 -4.05 15.20
CA VAL A 145 7.39 -4.00 13.85
C VAL A 145 7.69 -2.63 13.27
N ASN A 146 8.37 -2.59 12.13
CA ASN A 146 8.80 -1.36 11.50
C ASN A 146 8.02 -1.10 10.21
N ALA A 147 7.53 0.12 10.03
CA ALA A 147 6.89 0.60 8.82
C ALA A 147 7.49 1.93 8.38
N ASN A 148 7.52 2.19 7.07
CA ASN A 148 8.06 3.43 6.54
C ASN A 148 7.11 4.59 6.77
N ALA A 149 7.68 5.79 7.05
CA ALA A 149 6.98 7.05 7.13
C ALA A 149 7.43 8.00 6.01
N SER A 150 6.60 8.95 5.64
CA SER A 150 6.95 10.00 4.67
C SER A 150 7.50 11.28 5.30
N GLY A 151 7.40 11.44 6.61
CA GLY A 151 7.70 12.69 7.30
C GLY A 151 6.62 13.77 7.17
N ASP A 152 5.57 13.52 6.40
CA ASP A 152 4.36 14.33 6.31
C ASP A 152 3.20 13.67 7.06
N TRP A 153 2.02 14.29 7.04
CA TRP A 153 0.83 13.76 7.67
C TRP A 153 0.42 12.40 7.08
N GLN A 154 0.27 11.40 7.95
CA GLN A 154 -0.20 10.07 7.63
C GLN A 154 -1.19 9.59 8.69
N TYR A 155 -2.15 8.77 8.30
CA TYR A 155 -3.03 8.08 9.24
C TYR A 155 -2.45 6.73 9.59
N VAL A 156 -2.12 6.53 10.86
CA VAL A 156 -1.45 5.30 11.33
C VAL A 156 -2.39 4.53 12.25
N THR A 157 -2.45 3.22 12.04
CA THR A 157 -3.19 2.31 12.92
C THR A 157 -2.28 1.17 13.36
N ALA A 158 -2.16 0.99 14.68
CA ALA A 158 -1.45 -0.13 15.29
C ALA A 158 -2.44 -1.06 15.99
N VAL A 159 -2.47 -2.33 15.59
CA VAL A 159 -3.35 -3.36 16.13
C VAL A 159 -2.53 -4.38 16.90
N PHE A 160 -2.88 -4.60 18.16
CA PHE A 160 -2.22 -5.54 19.07
C PHE A 160 -3.20 -6.66 19.45
N THR A 161 -2.80 -7.90 19.25
CA THR A 161 -3.58 -9.09 19.57
C THR A 161 -2.73 -10.18 20.21
N ALA A 162 -3.37 -11.24 20.70
CA ALA A 162 -2.65 -12.42 21.13
C ALA A 162 -1.84 -13.11 20.02
N ASP A 163 -2.21 -12.88 18.75
CA ASP A 163 -1.57 -13.49 17.58
C ASP A 163 -0.46 -12.62 16.96
N GLY A 164 -0.27 -11.39 17.46
CA GLY A 164 0.77 -10.51 16.95
C GLY A 164 0.36 -9.03 16.86
N THR A 165 1.19 -8.26 16.17
CA THR A 165 0.98 -6.83 15.91
C THR A 165 0.91 -6.57 14.42
N LYS A 166 0.03 -5.65 14.03
CA LYS A 166 -0.07 -5.13 12.67
C LYS A 166 0.02 -3.62 12.66
N VAL A 167 0.72 -3.06 11.67
CA VAL A 167 0.82 -1.61 11.47
C VAL A 167 0.29 -1.27 10.08
N TYR A 168 -0.67 -0.39 10.06
CA TYR A 168 -1.28 0.15 8.84
C TYR A 168 -0.92 1.62 8.72
N VAL A 169 -0.65 2.07 7.50
CA VAL A 169 -0.46 3.48 7.17
C VAL A 169 -1.39 3.82 6.01
N ASN A 170 -2.20 4.85 6.18
CA ASN A 170 -3.24 5.25 5.24
C ASN A 170 -4.11 4.05 4.78
N GLY A 171 -4.54 3.22 5.73
CA GLY A 171 -5.35 2.03 5.49
C GLY A 171 -4.61 0.80 4.94
N LYS A 172 -3.35 0.91 4.51
CA LYS A 172 -2.58 -0.20 3.93
C LYS A 172 -1.75 -0.91 5.00
N LEU A 173 -1.84 -2.24 5.09
CA LEU A 173 -0.96 -3.04 5.94
C LEU A 173 0.49 -2.94 5.44
N LEU A 174 1.37 -2.34 6.23
CA LEU A 174 2.79 -2.19 5.88
C LEU A 174 3.70 -3.17 6.61
N ALA A 175 3.37 -3.53 7.83
CA ALA A 175 4.21 -4.41 8.62
C ALA A 175 3.39 -5.22 9.62
N SER A 176 3.85 -6.42 9.93
CA SER A 176 3.23 -7.29 10.92
C SER A 176 4.24 -8.27 11.52
N ASP A 177 3.92 -8.79 12.70
CA ASP A 177 4.59 -9.93 13.30
C ASP A 177 3.58 -10.90 13.94
N THR A 178 4.07 -12.01 14.48
CA THR A 178 3.26 -13.04 15.13
C THR A 178 3.57 -13.18 16.63
N ALA A 179 4.34 -12.25 17.21
CA ALA A 179 4.65 -12.32 18.62
C ALA A 179 3.42 -11.92 19.48
N ALA A 180 2.98 -12.84 20.32
CA ALA A 180 1.79 -12.68 21.15
C ALA A 180 1.89 -11.52 22.15
N VAL A 181 0.79 -10.81 22.36
CA VAL A 181 0.65 -9.80 23.41
C VAL A 181 -0.43 -10.22 24.39
N ASP A 182 -0.07 -10.41 25.63
CA ASP A 182 -1.04 -10.59 26.70
C ASP A 182 -1.38 -9.23 27.33
N ILE A 183 -2.24 -8.47 26.66
CA ILE A 183 -2.66 -7.13 27.09
C ILE A 183 -3.34 -7.22 28.47
N LYS A 184 -4.22 -8.18 28.65
CA LYS A 184 -5.04 -8.34 29.84
C LYS A 184 -4.24 -8.55 31.12
N SER A 185 -3.18 -9.36 31.07
CA SER A 185 -2.32 -9.56 32.23
C SER A 185 -1.31 -8.44 32.44
N GLN A 186 -0.98 -7.72 31.38
CA GLN A 186 0.05 -6.68 31.46
C GLN A 186 -0.48 -5.32 31.88
N PHE A 187 -1.68 -4.93 31.47
CA PHE A 187 -2.23 -3.60 31.70
C PHE A 187 -3.47 -3.65 32.60
N THR A 188 -3.24 -3.44 33.89
CA THR A 188 -4.26 -3.41 34.93
C THR A 188 -4.84 -1.99 35.11
N ALA A 189 -5.71 -1.83 36.12
CA ALA A 189 -6.37 -0.55 36.40
C ALA A 189 -5.39 0.61 36.69
N ASP A 190 -4.15 0.32 37.11
CA ASP A 190 -3.13 1.33 37.45
C ASP A 190 -2.23 1.69 36.25
N ALA A 191 -2.38 1.00 35.12
CA ALA A 191 -1.56 1.25 33.92
C ALA A 191 -1.79 2.66 33.37
N SER A 192 -0.72 3.36 33.03
CA SER A 192 -0.76 4.67 32.42
C SER A 192 -0.68 4.56 30.90
N THR A 193 -1.37 5.46 30.21
CA THR A 193 -1.22 5.66 28.75
C THR A 193 -0.90 7.11 28.49
N TRP A 194 0.16 7.36 27.74
CA TRP A 194 0.63 8.70 27.40
C TRP A 194 0.68 8.90 25.89
N ILE A 195 0.44 10.15 25.47
CA ILE A 195 0.71 10.63 24.12
C ILE A 195 1.89 11.59 24.22
N GLY A 196 2.95 11.31 23.46
CA GLY A 196 4.15 12.15 23.46
C GLY A 196 5.19 11.84 24.52
N HIS A 197 5.06 10.72 25.25
CA HIS A 197 5.95 10.36 26.34
C HIS A 197 6.25 8.86 26.36
N GLY A 198 7.52 8.51 26.62
CA GLY A 198 7.98 7.17 26.89
C GLY A 198 8.44 6.98 28.33
N ASN A 199 8.47 5.74 28.81
CA ASN A 199 9.01 5.41 30.13
C ASN A 199 10.55 5.21 30.14
N TRP A 200 11.19 5.48 29.02
CA TRP A 200 12.63 5.41 28.89
C TRP A 200 13.27 6.67 29.43
N TYR A 201 14.21 6.48 30.34
CA TYR A 201 15.00 7.56 30.92
C TYR A 201 16.43 7.50 30.38
N ASP A 202 16.90 8.60 29.85
CA ASP A 202 18.28 8.71 29.40
C ASP A 202 19.15 9.26 30.56
N ASP A 203 20.00 8.41 31.12
CA ASP A 203 20.92 8.77 32.19
C ASP A 203 21.86 9.94 31.86
N LYS A 204 22.20 10.09 30.58
CA LYS A 204 23.12 11.13 30.13
C LYS A 204 22.47 12.52 30.12
N THR A 205 21.21 12.58 29.81
CA THR A 205 20.43 13.82 29.74
C THR A 205 19.61 14.09 30.99
N GLY A 206 19.42 13.07 31.82
CA GLY A 206 18.58 13.17 33.03
C GLY A 206 17.07 13.31 32.70
N LYS A 207 16.63 12.87 31.53
CA LYS A 207 15.27 13.08 31.04
C LYS A 207 14.69 11.79 30.47
N PHE A 208 13.36 11.70 30.53
CA PHE A 208 12.63 10.70 29.77
C PHE A 208 12.63 11.03 28.27
N GLU A 209 12.44 10.04 27.43
CA GLU A 209 12.25 10.24 26.01
C GLU A 209 10.83 10.76 25.73
N GLY A 210 10.76 11.89 25.06
CA GLY A 210 9.51 12.54 24.65
C GLY A 210 9.20 12.33 23.17
N PHE A 211 8.35 13.18 22.63
CA PHE A 211 7.96 13.25 21.24
C PHE A 211 8.17 14.66 20.70
N SER A 212 8.44 14.77 19.42
CA SER A 212 8.36 16.01 18.67
C SER A 212 7.57 15.73 17.39
N GLY A 213 6.56 16.54 17.10
CA GLY A 213 5.68 16.35 15.96
C GLY A 213 4.25 16.81 16.23
N MET A 214 3.33 16.35 15.41
CA MET A 214 1.91 16.67 15.54
C MET A 214 1.09 15.39 15.51
N ILE A 215 0.00 15.34 16.28
CA ILE A 215 -0.94 14.20 16.35
C ILE A 215 -2.36 14.75 16.31
N ASP A 216 -3.24 14.08 15.58
CA ASP A 216 -4.66 14.43 15.49
C ASP A 216 -5.57 13.20 15.46
N ASP A 217 -6.85 13.38 15.80
CA ASP A 217 -7.88 12.33 15.79
C ASP A 217 -7.43 11.02 16.49
N PHE A 218 -6.93 11.13 17.73
CA PHE A 218 -6.37 9.98 18.44
C PHE A 218 -7.49 9.10 19.05
N LYS A 219 -7.57 7.87 18.57
CA LYS A 219 -8.57 6.89 18.99
C LYS A 219 -7.92 5.63 19.57
N VAL A 220 -8.52 5.09 20.64
CA VAL A 220 -8.13 3.81 21.23
C VAL A 220 -9.33 2.90 21.33
N TYR A 221 -9.20 1.69 20.83
CA TYR A 221 -10.20 0.62 20.92
C TYR A 221 -9.67 -0.50 21.80
N GLY A 222 -10.54 -1.06 22.64
CA GLY A 222 -10.26 -2.23 23.50
C GLY A 222 -10.43 -3.57 22.77
N ARG A 223 -10.24 -3.57 21.45
CA ARG A 223 -10.32 -4.73 20.57
C ARG A 223 -9.45 -4.54 19.33
N ALA A 224 -9.24 -5.61 18.60
CA ALA A 224 -8.69 -5.52 17.25
C ALA A 224 -9.78 -4.99 16.29
N LEU A 225 -9.43 -3.98 15.49
CA LEU A 225 -10.22 -3.56 14.35
C LEU A 225 -9.91 -4.45 13.15
N ASN A 226 -10.92 -4.72 12.33
CA ASN A 226 -10.75 -5.39 11.04
C ASN A 226 -10.34 -4.38 9.94
N GLU A 227 -9.96 -4.88 8.77
CA GLU A 227 -9.47 -4.03 7.67
C GLU A 227 -10.53 -3.05 7.14
N THR A 228 -11.81 -3.42 7.15
CA THR A 228 -12.89 -2.51 6.76
C THR A 228 -12.98 -1.32 7.71
N GLU A 229 -12.96 -1.56 9.02
CA GLU A 229 -13.00 -0.53 10.04
C GLU A 229 -11.75 0.37 10.00
N ILE A 230 -10.58 -0.22 9.74
CA ILE A 230 -9.33 0.53 9.56
C ILE A 230 -9.41 1.44 8.33
N ASN A 231 -9.97 0.95 7.22
CA ASN A 231 -10.17 1.75 6.02
C ASN A 231 -11.19 2.88 6.22
N GLN A 232 -12.26 2.65 6.99
CA GLN A 232 -13.21 3.70 7.38
C GLN A 232 -12.51 4.82 8.16
N LEU A 233 -11.68 4.48 9.14
CA LEU A 233 -10.90 5.46 9.90
C LEU A 233 -9.89 6.20 9.03
N ALA A 234 -9.25 5.51 8.09
CA ALA A 234 -8.24 6.07 7.19
C ALA A 234 -8.82 6.73 5.94
N ALA A 235 -10.14 6.81 5.78
CA ALA A 235 -10.80 7.24 4.55
C ALA A 235 -10.30 8.60 4.03
N LYS A 236 -10.16 9.59 4.92
CA LYS A 236 -9.63 10.91 4.56
C LYS A 236 -8.17 10.85 4.08
N ALA A 237 -7.34 9.98 4.67
CA ALA A 237 -5.95 9.80 4.23
C ALA A 237 -5.88 9.12 2.86
N ILE A 238 -6.72 8.12 2.63
CA ILE A 238 -6.85 7.43 1.35
C ILE A 238 -7.30 8.41 0.27
N GLN A 239 -8.34 9.19 0.55
CA GLN A 239 -8.83 10.22 -0.37
C GLN A 239 -7.75 11.25 -0.71
N ARG A 240 -7.01 11.74 0.29
CA ARG A 240 -5.91 12.69 0.09
C ARG A 240 -4.82 12.13 -0.81
N GLU A 241 -4.39 10.88 -0.61
CA GLU A 241 -3.41 10.22 -1.50
C GLU A 241 -3.93 10.12 -2.94
N GLN A 242 -5.23 9.85 -3.12
CA GLN A 242 -5.86 9.79 -4.42
C GLN A 242 -5.88 11.17 -5.10
N GLU A 243 -6.28 12.21 -4.38
CA GLU A 243 -6.30 13.58 -4.88
C GLU A 243 -4.91 14.08 -5.29
N GLU A 244 -3.88 13.79 -4.49
CA GLU A 244 -2.49 14.11 -4.82
C GLU A 244 -2.05 13.38 -6.09
N THR A 245 -2.36 12.08 -6.23
CA THR A 245 -2.06 11.29 -7.43
C THR A 245 -2.76 11.83 -8.66
N VAL A 246 -4.04 12.17 -8.54
CA VAL A 246 -4.83 12.78 -9.63
C VAL A 246 -4.26 14.14 -10.02
N LYS A 247 -3.90 14.98 -9.04
CA LYS A 247 -3.32 16.30 -9.28
C LYS A 247 -1.96 16.21 -9.98
N GLU A 248 -1.14 15.24 -9.61
CA GLU A 248 0.17 15.02 -10.21
C GLU A 248 0.06 14.49 -11.64
N LYS A 249 -0.76 13.48 -11.87
CA LYS A 249 -0.91 12.86 -13.19
C LYS A 249 -1.85 13.63 -14.12
N ASN A 250 -3.04 13.98 -13.64
CA ASN A 250 -4.10 14.74 -14.33
C ASN A 250 -4.30 14.33 -15.80
N CYS A 251 -4.36 13.04 -16.07
CA CYS A 251 -4.48 12.48 -17.43
C CYS A 251 -5.19 11.14 -17.44
N LEU A 252 -5.58 10.69 -18.64
CA LEU A 252 -5.83 9.28 -18.89
C LEU A 252 -4.50 8.58 -19.14
N ASP A 253 -4.16 7.61 -18.32
CA ASP A 253 -2.98 6.76 -18.51
C ASP A 253 -3.36 5.59 -19.41
N ILE A 254 -2.82 5.57 -20.61
CA ILE A 254 -3.17 4.60 -21.65
C ILE A 254 -1.95 3.73 -21.97
N ASN A 255 -2.08 2.45 -21.73
CA ASN A 255 -1.05 1.47 -22.07
C ASN A 255 -1.62 0.43 -23.03
N THR A 256 -1.12 0.42 -24.27
CA THR A 256 -1.55 -0.52 -25.31
C THR A 256 -0.48 -1.56 -25.56
N GLN A 257 -0.89 -2.84 -25.54
CA GLN A 257 -0.05 -3.98 -25.83
C GLN A 257 -0.62 -4.77 -27.01
N PHE A 258 0.24 -5.09 -27.97
CA PHE A 258 -0.09 -5.93 -29.11
C PHE A 258 0.50 -7.33 -28.89
N TYR A 259 -0.33 -8.34 -28.94
CA TYR A 259 0.08 -9.74 -28.82
C TYR A 259 -0.02 -10.40 -30.18
N THR A 260 1.12 -10.73 -30.77
CA THR A 260 1.11 -11.62 -31.96
C THR A 260 0.59 -12.98 -31.57
N ASN A 261 -0.25 -13.58 -32.43
CA ASN A 261 -0.64 -14.97 -32.26
C ASN A 261 0.61 -15.84 -32.45
N TYR A 262 1.30 -16.18 -31.41
CA TYR A 262 2.17 -17.32 -31.43
C TYR A 262 1.46 -18.49 -30.73
N SER A 263 1.57 -19.67 -31.29
CA SER A 263 1.13 -20.88 -30.60
C SER A 263 2.33 -21.62 -30.05
N VAL A 264 2.14 -22.20 -28.89
CA VAL A 264 3.17 -22.99 -28.20
C VAL A 264 2.65 -24.44 -28.18
N THR A 265 3.44 -25.36 -28.72
CA THR A 265 3.16 -26.79 -28.64
C THR A 265 4.27 -27.47 -27.86
N GLU A 266 3.90 -28.19 -26.81
CA GLU A 266 4.83 -28.95 -25.98
C GLU A 266 4.86 -30.41 -26.41
N SER A 267 6.05 -31.00 -26.52
CA SER A 267 6.26 -32.44 -26.79
C SER A 267 7.42 -32.94 -25.92
N GLY A 268 7.11 -33.61 -24.84
CA GLY A 268 8.07 -33.99 -23.82
C GLY A 268 8.78 -32.75 -23.23
N ASN A 269 10.11 -32.74 -23.31
CA ASN A 269 10.92 -31.60 -22.82
C ASN A 269 11.12 -30.50 -23.88
N ASN A 270 10.57 -30.66 -25.09
CA ASN A 270 10.72 -29.71 -26.18
C ASN A 270 9.51 -28.79 -26.28
N VAL A 271 9.74 -27.56 -26.72
CA VAL A 271 8.72 -26.58 -26.98
C VAL A 271 8.88 -26.03 -28.39
N THR A 272 7.86 -26.19 -29.21
CA THR A 272 7.80 -25.61 -30.56
C THR A 272 6.89 -24.38 -30.52
N VAL A 273 7.45 -23.25 -30.96
CA VAL A 273 6.75 -21.99 -31.08
C VAL A 273 6.45 -21.75 -32.57
N SER A 274 5.19 -21.62 -32.90
CA SER A 274 4.78 -21.14 -34.21
C SER A 274 4.68 -19.61 -34.12
N VAL A 275 5.49 -18.93 -34.91
CA VAL A 275 5.55 -17.46 -34.94
C VAL A 275 4.98 -17.02 -36.28
N PRO A 276 3.73 -16.53 -36.35
CA PRO A 276 3.24 -15.87 -37.54
C PRO A 276 4.17 -14.66 -37.75
N SER A 277 4.75 -14.59 -38.94
CA SER A 277 5.82 -13.65 -39.30
C SER A 277 5.56 -12.24 -38.76
N PRO A 278 6.28 -11.77 -37.71
CA PRO A 278 6.27 -10.36 -37.38
C PRO A 278 6.82 -9.57 -38.56
N SER A 279 6.27 -8.41 -38.80
CA SER A 279 6.72 -7.49 -39.86
C SER A 279 8.12 -6.93 -39.64
N GLU A 280 8.72 -7.15 -38.47
CA GLU A 280 10.04 -6.63 -38.14
C GLU A 280 11.15 -7.45 -38.77
N ASP A 281 12.16 -6.77 -39.27
CA ASP A 281 13.34 -7.39 -39.86
C ASP A 281 14.21 -8.14 -38.85
N LYS A 282 14.04 -7.84 -37.59
CA LYS A 282 14.74 -8.50 -36.48
C LYS A 282 13.79 -8.73 -35.30
N TYR A 283 13.79 -9.92 -34.77
CA TYR A 283 13.12 -10.27 -33.51
C TYR A 283 13.79 -11.47 -32.86
N GLU A 284 13.62 -11.60 -31.57
CA GLU A 284 14.12 -12.69 -30.76
C GLU A 284 12.98 -13.37 -30.04
N ILE A 285 13.06 -14.69 -29.96
CA ILE A 285 12.11 -15.55 -29.27
C ILE A 285 12.83 -16.14 -28.07
N ILE A 286 12.28 -15.97 -26.90
CA ILE A 286 12.83 -16.49 -25.65
C ILE A 286 11.83 -17.48 -25.10
N ALA A 287 12.29 -18.71 -24.82
CA ALA A 287 11.54 -19.68 -24.03
C ALA A 287 12.17 -19.78 -22.64
N ALA A 288 11.39 -19.66 -21.60
CA ALA A 288 11.82 -19.76 -20.21
C ALA A 288 11.01 -20.81 -19.47
N SER A 289 11.67 -21.78 -18.87
CA SER A 289 11.07 -22.88 -18.11
C SER A 289 11.13 -22.61 -16.61
N TYR A 290 10.03 -22.89 -15.92
CA TYR A 290 9.87 -22.68 -14.51
C TYR A 290 9.41 -23.96 -13.80
N SER A 291 10.04 -24.31 -12.70
CA SER A 291 9.59 -25.34 -11.77
C SER A 291 9.14 -24.70 -10.47
N ASN A 292 7.89 -24.90 -10.08
CA ASN A 292 7.30 -24.26 -8.88
C ASN A 292 7.51 -22.73 -8.81
N GLY A 293 7.42 -22.06 -9.96
CA GLY A 293 7.60 -20.61 -10.05
C GLY A 293 9.06 -20.12 -10.10
N VAL A 294 10.03 -21.03 -9.97
CA VAL A 294 11.46 -20.72 -10.06
C VAL A 294 11.97 -20.98 -11.48
N LEU A 295 12.67 -20.00 -12.07
CA LEU A 295 13.30 -20.16 -13.39
C LEU A 295 14.36 -21.28 -13.34
N THR A 296 14.21 -22.30 -14.16
CA THR A 296 15.09 -23.46 -14.21
C THR A 296 15.94 -23.53 -15.48
N ASN A 297 15.45 -22.95 -16.56
CA ASN A 297 16.14 -22.90 -17.84
C ASN A 297 15.58 -21.75 -18.70
N ALA A 298 16.42 -21.18 -19.56
CA ALA A 298 15.99 -20.23 -20.57
C ALA A 298 16.87 -20.37 -21.83
N ALA A 299 16.25 -20.23 -22.98
CA ALA A 299 16.95 -20.25 -24.27
C ALA A 299 16.40 -19.17 -25.19
N LYS A 300 17.24 -18.68 -26.07
CA LYS A 300 16.95 -17.66 -27.06
C LYS A 300 17.12 -18.18 -28.48
N LYS A 301 16.23 -17.80 -29.35
CA LYS A 301 16.27 -18.00 -30.79
C LYS A 301 15.98 -16.68 -31.49
N SER A 302 16.55 -16.49 -32.66
CA SER A 302 16.37 -15.28 -33.49
C SER A 302 15.47 -15.58 -34.71
N LYS A 303 15.11 -14.55 -35.47
CA LYS A 303 14.38 -14.69 -36.74
C LYS A 303 15.06 -15.68 -37.69
N SER A 304 16.39 -15.77 -37.70
CA SER A 304 17.15 -16.68 -38.55
C SER A 304 16.97 -18.17 -38.18
N ASP A 305 16.52 -18.46 -36.97
CA ASP A 305 16.26 -19.81 -36.48
C ASP A 305 14.85 -20.31 -36.83
N VAL A 306 13.99 -19.43 -37.33
CA VAL A 306 12.61 -19.75 -37.69
C VAL A 306 12.59 -20.46 -39.07
N THR A 307 11.98 -21.62 -39.11
CA THR A 307 11.85 -22.42 -40.32
C THR A 307 10.92 -21.81 -41.36
N SER A 308 10.90 -22.37 -42.62
CA SER A 308 9.96 -22.01 -43.67
C SER A 308 8.51 -22.15 -43.22
N ASP A 309 8.21 -23.08 -42.31
CA ASP A 309 6.90 -23.32 -41.73
C ASP A 309 6.52 -22.37 -40.61
N LYS A 310 7.32 -21.31 -40.43
CA LYS A 310 7.14 -20.29 -39.39
C LYS A 310 7.20 -20.87 -37.96
N THR A 311 7.97 -21.89 -37.74
CA THR A 311 8.18 -22.50 -36.43
C THR A 311 9.62 -22.44 -35.97
N VAL A 312 9.82 -22.45 -34.65
CA VAL A 312 11.10 -22.64 -34.03
C VAL A 312 10.95 -23.58 -32.83
N THR A 313 11.87 -24.53 -32.71
CA THR A 313 11.83 -25.52 -31.64
C THR A 313 12.96 -25.24 -30.62
N PHE A 314 12.59 -25.18 -29.36
CA PHE A 314 13.51 -25.18 -28.23
C PHE A 314 13.61 -26.60 -27.67
N GLU A 315 14.72 -27.25 -27.95
CA GLU A 315 14.96 -28.62 -27.51
C GLU A 315 15.39 -28.65 -26.05
N ASN A 316 14.85 -29.61 -25.29
CA ASN A 316 15.17 -29.82 -23.86
C ASN A 316 15.07 -28.55 -23.00
N ILE A 317 14.13 -27.66 -23.33
CA ILE A 317 13.91 -26.42 -22.56
C ILE A 317 13.34 -26.71 -21.17
N LYS A 318 12.49 -27.74 -21.06
CA LYS A 318 11.96 -28.25 -19.81
C LYS A 318 12.94 -29.25 -19.20
N LYS A 319 13.18 -29.17 -17.89
CA LYS A 319 13.93 -30.20 -17.13
C LYS A 319 13.02 -31.34 -16.69
N ASN A 320 11.74 -31.04 -16.42
CA ASN A 320 10.71 -31.99 -16.02
C ASN A 320 9.45 -31.76 -16.86
N GLU A 321 8.67 -32.80 -17.09
CA GLU A 321 7.42 -32.69 -17.88
C GLU A 321 6.42 -31.68 -17.27
N ASN A 322 6.44 -31.52 -15.94
CA ASN A 322 5.53 -30.61 -15.23
C ASN A 322 6.03 -29.15 -15.16
N ASP A 323 7.18 -28.84 -15.73
CA ASP A 323 7.68 -27.48 -15.77
C ASP A 323 6.78 -26.61 -16.68
N THR A 324 6.47 -25.40 -16.24
CA THR A 324 5.72 -24.44 -17.03
C THR A 324 6.66 -23.64 -17.93
N VAL A 325 6.31 -23.51 -19.21
CA VAL A 325 7.10 -22.70 -20.14
C VAL A 325 6.38 -21.39 -20.46
N LYS A 326 7.12 -20.27 -20.39
CA LYS A 326 6.69 -18.97 -20.88
C LYS A 326 7.52 -18.61 -22.11
N VAL A 327 6.84 -18.12 -23.14
CA VAL A 327 7.47 -17.68 -24.37
C VAL A 327 7.30 -16.17 -24.51
N PHE A 328 8.35 -15.50 -24.95
CA PHE A 328 8.38 -14.06 -25.20
C PHE A 328 8.93 -13.82 -26.61
N VAL A 329 8.31 -12.93 -27.35
CA VAL A 329 8.79 -12.48 -28.65
C VAL A 329 9.11 -10.99 -28.54
N TRP A 330 10.40 -10.63 -28.71
CA TRP A 330 10.88 -9.26 -28.54
C TRP A 330 11.64 -8.79 -29.77
N ASN A 331 11.67 -7.47 -30.00
CA ASN A 331 12.43 -6.90 -31.12
C ASN A 331 13.95 -6.94 -30.87
N SER A 332 14.40 -6.83 -29.61
CA SER A 332 15.78 -7.10 -29.21
C SER A 332 15.88 -7.36 -27.70
N ILE A 333 16.93 -8.06 -27.26
CA ILE A 333 17.23 -8.22 -25.83
C ILE A 333 17.95 -6.98 -25.29
N ASP A 334 18.73 -6.30 -26.09
CA ASP A 334 19.55 -5.16 -25.67
C ASP A 334 18.72 -3.93 -25.28
N GLY A 335 17.51 -3.82 -25.77
CA GLY A 335 16.58 -2.75 -25.43
C GLY A 335 15.50 -3.13 -24.42
N LEU A 336 15.31 -4.42 -24.08
CA LEU A 336 14.24 -4.97 -23.24
C LEU A 336 12.86 -4.38 -23.55
N GLN A 337 12.65 -3.91 -24.77
CA GLN A 337 11.35 -3.40 -25.21
C GLN A 337 10.51 -4.59 -25.71
N PRO A 338 9.44 -4.93 -25.01
CA PRO A 338 8.43 -5.78 -25.62
C PRO A 338 7.99 -5.12 -26.94
N LEU A 339 7.57 -5.91 -27.91
CA LEU A 339 6.98 -5.43 -29.18
C LEU A 339 5.66 -4.67 -28.95
N SER A 340 5.59 -3.88 -27.92
CA SER A 340 4.43 -3.13 -27.43
C SER A 340 4.78 -1.67 -27.20
N ASP A 341 5.34 -1.03 -28.19
CA ASP A 341 5.33 0.44 -28.22
C ASP A 341 4.34 0.93 -29.26
N ASN A 342 3.78 2.14 -29.02
CA ASN A 342 2.92 2.96 -29.85
C ASN A 342 3.31 3.11 -31.34
N LYS A 343 3.96 2.11 -31.91
CA LYS A 343 4.35 2.06 -33.31
C LYS A 343 3.30 1.29 -34.11
N ALA A 344 3.00 1.78 -35.28
CA ALA A 344 2.14 1.12 -36.23
C ALA A 344 2.54 -0.36 -36.36
N PHE A 345 1.66 -1.25 -35.96
CA PHE A 345 1.87 -2.68 -36.04
C PHE A 345 1.42 -3.13 -37.43
N GLN A 346 2.29 -3.79 -38.19
CA GLN A 346 1.90 -4.32 -39.51
C GLN A 346 1.30 -5.71 -39.38
N ILE A 347 0.03 -5.83 -39.73
CA ILE A 347 -0.71 -7.10 -39.76
C ILE A 347 -0.76 -7.56 -41.21
N ARG A 348 -0.35 -8.80 -41.50
CA ARG A 348 -0.50 -9.39 -42.82
C ARG A 348 -1.92 -9.91 -42.99
N THR A 349 -2.36 -9.99 -44.25
CA THR A 349 -3.64 -10.63 -44.60
C THR A 349 -3.79 -11.99 -43.94
N GLY A 350 -4.85 -12.16 -43.18
CA GLY A 350 -5.16 -13.37 -42.44
C GLY A 350 -4.48 -13.56 -41.09
N ASP A 351 -3.54 -12.69 -40.74
CA ASP A 351 -2.97 -12.68 -39.35
C ASP A 351 -4.01 -12.15 -38.38
N LYS A 352 -4.08 -12.77 -37.19
CA LYS A 352 -4.94 -12.32 -36.10
C LYS A 352 -4.11 -11.83 -34.95
N VAL A 353 -4.26 -10.58 -34.57
CA VAL A 353 -3.50 -9.92 -33.49
C VAL A 353 -4.45 -9.60 -32.36
N LYS A 354 -4.07 -9.98 -31.15
CA LYS A 354 -4.76 -9.57 -29.93
C LYS A 354 -4.25 -8.20 -29.51
N VAL A 355 -5.15 -7.24 -29.36
CA VAL A 355 -4.86 -5.91 -28.81
C VAL A 355 -5.42 -5.84 -27.41
N LYS A 356 -4.59 -5.45 -26.45
CA LYS A 356 -5.01 -5.14 -25.09
C LYS A 356 -4.62 -3.70 -24.79
N THR A 357 -5.60 -2.88 -24.42
CA THR A 357 -5.37 -1.49 -24.00
C THR A 357 -5.92 -1.32 -22.60
N SER A 358 -5.04 -1.03 -21.65
CA SER A 358 -5.40 -0.67 -20.29
C SER A 358 -5.52 0.86 -20.20
N VAL A 359 -6.64 1.34 -19.69
CA VAL A 359 -6.89 2.77 -19.49
C VAL A 359 -7.16 3.01 -18.01
N THR A 360 -6.42 3.93 -17.39
CA THR A 360 -6.66 4.38 -16.02
C THR A 360 -6.99 5.87 -16.00
N ASN A 361 -8.07 6.23 -15.32
CA ASN A 361 -8.51 7.61 -15.22
C ASN A 361 -7.88 8.31 -14.03
N TYR A 362 -6.86 9.13 -14.26
CA TYR A 362 -6.27 10.04 -13.27
C TYR A 362 -6.75 11.49 -13.44
N THR A 363 -7.86 11.74 -14.14
CA THR A 363 -8.46 13.06 -14.18
C THR A 363 -9.34 13.29 -12.94
N PRO A 364 -9.62 14.54 -12.55
CA PRO A 364 -10.42 14.84 -11.37
C PRO A 364 -11.94 14.63 -11.56
N SER A 365 -12.36 13.99 -12.64
CA SER A 365 -13.76 13.73 -12.95
C SER A 365 -13.94 12.37 -13.63
N GLU A 366 -15.15 11.86 -13.58
CA GLU A 366 -15.57 10.69 -14.33
C GLU A 366 -15.35 10.89 -15.84
N GLN A 367 -14.82 9.88 -16.52
CA GLN A 367 -14.54 9.88 -17.96
C GLN A 367 -15.25 8.72 -18.66
N SER A 368 -15.90 9.02 -19.76
CA SER A 368 -16.40 7.97 -20.66
C SER A 368 -15.36 7.73 -21.75
N VAL A 369 -14.85 6.52 -21.83
CA VAL A 369 -13.79 6.12 -22.77
C VAL A 369 -14.28 4.99 -23.67
N SER A 370 -13.92 5.05 -24.95
CA SER A 370 -14.09 3.96 -25.90
C SER A 370 -12.79 3.75 -26.66
N LEU A 371 -12.52 2.51 -27.03
CA LEU A 371 -11.36 2.19 -27.85
C LEU A 371 -11.80 2.05 -29.31
N GLN A 372 -11.09 2.73 -30.21
CA GLN A 372 -11.20 2.52 -31.63
C GLN A 372 -9.90 1.90 -32.18
N ILE A 373 -10.05 0.84 -32.93
CA ILE A 373 -8.95 0.23 -33.68
C ILE A 373 -9.13 0.63 -35.14
N VAL A 374 -8.15 1.40 -35.63
CA VAL A 374 -8.20 1.97 -36.98
C VAL A 374 -7.08 1.35 -37.81
N PRO A 375 -7.37 0.43 -38.73
CA PRO A 375 -6.35 -0.09 -39.64
C PRO A 375 -5.97 0.93 -40.70
N PHE A 376 -4.71 0.89 -41.14
CA PHE A 376 -4.19 1.64 -42.28
C PHE A 376 -3.54 0.69 -43.26
N ASP A 377 -3.69 0.97 -44.52
CA ASP A 377 -3.00 0.23 -45.59
C ASP A 377 -1.49 0.59 -45.65
N LYS A 378 -0.75 -0.09 -46.53
CA LYS A 378 0.69 0.13 -46.72
C LYS A 378 1.05 1.53 -47.21
N ASP A 379 0.09 2.27 -47.76
CA ASP A 379 0.25 3.63 -48.26
C ASP A 379 -0.19 4.70 -47.26
N GLY A 380 -0.56 4.25 -46.03
CA GLY A 380 -1.01 5.10 -44.93
C GLY A 380 -2.44 5.61 -45.06
N LYS A 381 -3.26 5.00 -45.92
CA LYS A 381 -4.67 5.31 -46.06
C LYS A 381 -5.47 4.51 -45.05
N GLN A 382 -6.36 5.16 -44.34
CA GLN A 382 -7.25 4.54 -43.36
C GLN A 382 -8.18 3.53 -44.06
N SER A 383 -8.31 2.34 -43.53
CA SER A 383 -9.30 1.35 -43.93
C SER A 383 -10.69 1.71 -43.42
N ASP A 384 -11.73 1.32 -44.15
CA ASP A 384 -13.12 1.47 -43.72
C ASP A 384 -13.50 0.47 -42.59
N ALA A 385 -12.63 -0.49 -42.28
CA ALA A 385 -12.85 -1.54 -41.27
C ALA A 385 -12.46 -1.02 -39.86
N VAL A 386 -13.03 0.09 -39.46
CA VAL A 386 -12.82 0.64 -38.08
C VAL A 386 -13.63 -0.20 -37.10
N GLN A 387 -12.96 -0.77 -36.11
CA GLN A 387 -13.61 -1.42 -34.97
C GLN A 387 -13.75 -0.43 -33.80
N THR A 388 -14.94 -0.30 -33.26
CA THR A 388 -15.19 0.49 -32.04
C THR A 388 -15.65 -0.47 -30.95
N LEU A 389 -14.92 -0.50 -29.86
CA LEU A 389 -15.31 -1.26 -28.66
C LEU A 389 -16.29 -0.42 -27.83
N ASP A 390 -17.17 -1.08 -27.09
CA ASP A 390 -18.17 -0.44 -26.27
C ASP A 390 -17.51 0.57 -25.31
N SER A 391 -18.20 1.70 -25.12
CA SER A 391 -17.73 2.70 -24.17
C SER A 391 -17.90 2.21 -22.73
N VAL A 392 -16.93 2.56 -21.90
CA VAL A 392 -16.96 2.34 -20.46
C VAL A 392 -16.80 3.68 -19.76
N THR A 393 -17.53 3.85 -18.66
CA THR A 393 -17.37 5.01 -17.79
C THR A 393 -16.43 4.65 -16.66
N LEU A 394 -15.36 5.44 -16.51
CA LEU A 394 -14.34 5.28 -15.49
C LEU A 394 -14.46 6.40 -14.47
N GLY A 395 -14.72 6.06 -13.22
CA GLY A 395 -14.57 6.95 -12.10
C GLY A 395 -13.10 7.37 -11.89
N ILE A 396 -12.88 8.26 -10.95
CA ILE A 396 -11.53 8.73 -10.59
C ILE A 396 -10.69 7.54 -10.13
N MET A 397 -9.50 7.36 -10.73
CA MET A 397 -8.56 6.24 -10.50
C MET A 397 -9.07 4.85 -10.91
N ASP A 398 -10.25 4.75 -11.52
CA ASP A 398 -10.69 3.48 -12.09
C ASP A 398 -9.85 3.09 -13.30
N SER A 399 -9.71 1.78 -13.49
CA SER A 399 -9.00 1.21 -14.63
C SER A 399 -9.88 0.21 -15.37
N TYR A 400 -9.72 0.16 -16.69
CA TYR A 400 -10.39 -0.82 -17.52
C TYR A 400 -9.46 -1.38 -18.60
N ASP A 401 -9.58 -2.69 -18.87
CA ASP A 401 -8.82 -3.39 -19.89
C ASP A 401 -9.70 -3.69 -21.11
N PHE A 402 -9.54 -2.92 -22.17
CA PHE A 402 -10.09 -3.29 -23.48
C PHE A 402 -9.28 -4.43 -24.09
N THR A 403 -9.95 -5.43 -24.60
CA THR A 403 -9.29 -6.55 -25.30
C THR A 403 -10.08 -6.94 -26.51
N ASP A 404 -9.45 -6.95 -27.67
CA ASP A 404 -10.05 -7.43 -28.92
C ASP A 404 -9.00 -8.04 -29.85
N TYR A 405 -9.47 -8.59 -30.95
CA TYR A 405 -8.65 -9.21 -31.99
C TYR A 405 -8.82 -8.46 -33.30
N VAL A 406 -7.71 -8.06 -33.88
CA VAL A 406 -7.69 -7.47 -35.23
C VAL A 406 -7.22 -8.51 -36.24
N THR A 407 -7.91 -8.61 -37.34
CA THR A 407 -7.52 -9.49 -38.48
C THR A 407 -7.02 -8.61 -39.61
N GLY A 408 -5.88 -8.95 -40.16
CA GLY A 408 -5.37 -8.27 -41.36
C GLY A 408 -6.23 -8.60 -42.56
N ASP A 409 -6.78 -7.57 -43.20
CA ASP A 409 -7.52 -7.69 -44.44
C ASP A 409 -6.60 -7.60 -45.65
N SER A 410 -7.04 -8.12 -46.79
CA SER A 410 -6.30 -8.20 -48.07
C SER A 410 -6.13 -6.83 -48.75
#